data_558f3df301463e8dcfca2ab3e39a2dbb
#
_entry.id   558f3df301463e8dcfca2ab3e39a2dbb
#
_cell.length_a   1.000
_cell.length_b   1.000
_cell.length_c   1.000
_cell.angle_alpha   90.00
_cell.angle_beta   90.00
_cell.angle_gamma   90.00
#
_symmetry.space_group_name_H-M   'P 1'
#
loop_
_entity.id
_entity.type
_entity.pdbx_description
1 polymer ?
#
loop_
_entity_poly.entity_id
_entity_poly.type
_entity_poly.pdbx_seq_one_letter_code
_entity_poly.pdbx_strand_id
1 'polypeptide(L)'
;MDDCNECRRGLLRAGLGGVAVLLVPGCGVAPNETGPGDGGGPDEAGDDTSGDDGGEGGGEGGACQVTCTSGTKTLEFTFAKYPALKNVGGSAVNNAPGYSDPSCGRDVIIVAQPTAGKYVAFSAACSHQCCIVGYDAKKTEFLCPCHQSTFNDTSGQVTGGPAPNGLQKLTVCVDECAVYVSYP
;
A
#
# COMPACT_ATOMS: atom_id res chain seq x y z
N MET A 1 2.08 18.00 10.28
CA MET A 1 2.98 16.92 9.82
C MET A 1 3.50 16.05 10.98
N ASP A 2 2.92 16.20 12.17
CA ASP A 2 3.41 15.55 13.40
C ASP A 2 2.59 14.32 13.85
N ASP A 3 1.46 14.03 13.20
CA ASP A 3 0.56 12.94 13.60
C ASP A 3 1.15 11.53 13.49
N CYS A 4 2.04 11.30 12.51
CA CYS A 4 2.67 9.99 12.33
C CYS A 4 3.66 9.59 13.44
N ASN A 5 4.20 10.59 14.16
CA ASN A 5 5.16 10.33 15.24
C ASN A 5 4.48 10.07 16.59
N GLU A 6 3.23 10.52 16.75
CA GLU A 6 2.47 10.36 17.99
C GLU A 6 1.83 8.97 18.10
N CYS A 7 1.33 8.40 17.00
CA CYS A 7 0.85 7.01 16.96
C CYS A 7 1.93 5.99 17.36
N ARG A 8 3.20 6.20 16.97
CA ARG A 8 4.32 5.33 17.37
C ARG A 8 4.63 5.38 18.87
N ARG A 9 4.44 6.52 19.52
CA ARG A 9 4.72 6.67 20.97
C ARG A 9 3.65 6.03 21.86
N GLY A 10 2.42 5.89 21.37
CA GLY A 10 1.32 5.24 22.06
C GLY A 10 1.49 3.73 22.20
N LEU A 11 2.09 3.07 21.24
CA LEU A 11 2.27 1.60 21.20
C LEU A 11 3.41 1.09 22.10
N LEU A 12 4.37 1.94 22.48
CA LEU A 12 5.50 1.56 23.35
C LEU A 12 5.25 1.71 24.85
N ARG A 13 4.07 2.18 25.28
CA ARG A 13 3.72 2.37 26.70
C ARG A 13 2.76 1.35 27.31
N ALA A 14 2.33 0.36 26.57
CA ALA A 14 1.44 -0.70 27.07
C ALA A 14 2.22 -1.97 27.51
N GLY A 15 3.26 -1.78 28.26
CA GLY A 15 4.01 -2.88 28.89
C GLY A 15 4.30 -2.55 30.36
N LEU A 16 3.39 -2.90 31.24
CA LEU A 16 3.50 -3.35 32.65
C LEU A 16 2.33 -2.82 33.51
N GLY A 17 1.37 -3.69 33.77
CA GLY A 17 0.61 -3.71 35.02
C GLY A 17 -0.40 -2.60 35.27
N GLY A 18 -1.71 -2.91 35.16
CA GLY A 18 -2.76 -2.11 35.75
C GLY A 18 -3.95 -1.86 34.83
N VAL A 19 -5.07 -2.52 35.16
CA VAL A 19 -6.39 -2.23 34.58
C VAL A 19 -6.76 -0.79 34.94
N ALA A 20 -6.65 0.11 33.98
CA ALA A 20 -7.27 1.43 34.07
C ALA A 20 -8.13 1.61 32.81
N VAL A 21 -9.45 1.55 33.04
CA VAL A 21 -10.45 1.96 32.07
C VAL A 21 -10.30 3.48 31.93
N LEU A 22 -9.69 3.94 30.85
CA LEU A 22 -9.70 5.36 30.47
C LEU A 22 -10.80 5.58 29.44
N LEU A 23 -11.84 6.24 29.90
CA LEU A 23 -12.87 6.86 29.07
C LEU A 23 -12.19 7.91 28.17
N VAL A 24 -12.19 7.68 26.88
CA VAL A 24 -11.74 8.65 25.88
C VAL A 24 -12.89 9.63 25.65
N PRO A 25 -12.68 10.93 25.83
CA PRO A 25 -13.71 11.91 25.44
C PRO A 25 -13.81 11.94 23.91
N GLY A 26 -15.03 11.81 23.41
CA GLY A 26 -15.35 11.73 22.00
C GLY A 26 -14.90 12.97 21.21
N CYS A 27 -14.37 12.77 20.03
CA CYS A 27 -14.28 13.78 19.00
C CYS A 27 -15.70 14.11 18.54
N GLY A 28 -16.18 15.31 18.89
CA GLY A 28 -17.50 15.79 18.54
C GLY A 28 -17.62 16.03 17.03
N VAL A 29 -18.59 15.35 16.43
CA VAL A 29 -19.09 15.69 15.11
C VAL A 29 -19.96 16.94 15.23
N ALA A 30 -19.59 18.02 14.55
CA ALA A 30 -20.40 19.21 14.44
C ALA A 30 -21.65 18.93 13.60
N PRO A 31 -22.84 19.33 14.01
CA PRO A 31 -24.06 19.18 13.21
C PRO A 31 -24.04 20.15 12.05
N ASN A 32 -24.35 19.66 10.87
CA ASN A 32 -24.56 20.48 9.67
C ASN A 32 -25.93 21.10 9.74
N GLU A 33 -25.99 22.44 9.80
CA GLU A 33 -27.24 23.20 9.84
C GLU A 33 -27.91 23.18 8.45
N THR A 34 -29.18 22.76 8.48
CA THR A 34 -30.14 22.85 7.39
C THR A 34 -30.63 24.26 7.18
N GLY A 35 -30.52 24.78 5.97
CA GLY A 35 -31.25 25.96 5.51
C GLY A 35 -32.28 25.59 4.43
N PRO A 36 -33.50 26.19 4.44
CA PRO A 36 -34.59 25.76 3.58
C PRO A 36 -34.70 26.59 2.30
N GLY A 37 -35.40 26.10 1.31
CA GLY A 37 -35.88 26.94 0.21
C GLY A 37 -36.06 26.18 -1.11
N ASP A 38 -37.24 25.70 -1.29
CA ASP A 38 -38.29 25.97 -2.28
C ASP A 38 -38.04 25.64 -3.77
N GLY A 39 -39.00 24.83 -4.28
CA GLY A 39 -39.75 25.23 -5.44
C GLY A 39 -39.81 24.27 -6.63
N GLY A 40 -40.93 23.56 -6.71
CA GLY A 40 -41.65 23.40 -7.99
C GLY A 40 -41.33 22.19 -8.88
N GLY A 41 -42.27 21.23 -8.82
CA GLY A 41 -42.45 20.06 -9.70
C GLY A 41 -42.90 20.39 -11.14
N PRO A 42 -43.67 19.52 -11.84
CA PRO A 42 -43.72 18.06 -11.80
C PRO A 42 -43.50 17.41 -13.20
N ASP A 43 -43.72 16.05 -13.24
CA ASP A 43 -44.07 15.21 -14.39
C ASP A 43 -42.92 14.72 -15.27
N GLU A 44 -42.73 13.43 -15.33
CA GLU A 44 -43.33 12.37 -16.11
C GLU A 44 -42.70 11.02 -15.72
N ALA A 45 -43.54 10.01 -15.81
CA ALA A 45 -43.35 8.61 -15.52
C ALA A 45 -42.38 7.89 -16.48
N GLY A 46 -41.64 6.94 -15.95
CA GLY A 46 -40.85 5.96 -16.67
C GLY A 46 -40.48 4.83 -15.74
N ASP A 47 -41.36 3.85 -15.67
CA ASP A 47 -41.22 2.51 -15.09
C ASP A 47 -40.05 1.79 -15.80
N ASP A 48 -39.07 1.23 -15.05
CA ASP A 48 -38.61 -0.13 -15.29
C ASP A 48 -37.67 -0.63 -14.19
N THR A 49 -38.09 -1.71 -13.68
CA THR A 49 -37.63 -2.74 -12.76
C THR A 49 -36.15 -3.10 -12.76
N SER A 50 -35.67 -3.41 -11.53
CA SER A 50 -34.78 -4.52 -11.16
C SER A 50 -33.29 -4.29 -11.28
N GLY A 51 -32.65 -4.29 -10.12
CA GLY A 51 -31.23 -4.43 -9.95
C GLY A 51 -30.78 -4.08 -8.53
N ASP A 52 -31.29 -4.85 -7.57
CA ASP A 52 -30.81 -4.93 -6.22
C ASP A 52 -29.39 -5.50 -6.26
N ASP A 53 -28.39 -4.68 -5.96
CA ASP A 53 -27.11 -5.13 -5.46
C ASP A 53 -26.56 -4.07 -4.53
N GLY A 54 -26.96 -4.21 -3.28
CA GLY A 54 -26.39 -3.51 -2.14
C GLY A 54 -24.93 -3.88 -1.96
N GLY A 55 -24.07 -3.05 -2.51
CA GLY A 55 -22.64 -3.02 -2.18
C GLY A 55 -22.39 -1.96 -1.15
N GLU A 56 -22.71 -2.19 0.10
CA GLU A 56 -22.22 -1.40 1.22
C GLU A 56 -20.70 -1.61 1.34
N GLY A 57 -19.96 -0.80 0.60
CA GLY A 57 -18.53 -0.63 0.80
C GLY A 57 -18.29 0.24 2.00
N GLY A 58 -18.57 -0.23 3.20
CA GLY A 58 -18.10 0.35 4.44
C GLY A 58 -16.59 0.27 4.45
N GLY A 59 -15.94 1.41 4.18
CA GLY A 59 -14.52 1.59 4.44
C GLY A 59 -14.29 1.64 5.94
N GLU A 60 -14.34 0.49 6.59
CA GLU A 60 -13.77 0.35 7.92
C GLU A 60 -12.26 0.50 7.75
N GLY A 61 -11.73 1.61 8.26
CA GLY A 61 -10.32 1.80 8.52
C GLY A 61 -9.85 0.72 9.50
N GLY A 62 -9.67 -0.49 8.98
CA GLY A 62 -9.08 -1.58 9.72
C GLY A 62 -7.66 -1.15 10.06
N ALA A 63 -7.41 -0.88 11.35
CA ALA A 63 -6.06 -0.83 11.86
C ALA A 63 -5.34 -2.07 11.33
N CYS A 64 -4.38 -1.87 10.43
CA CYS A 64 -3.54 -2.94 9.94
C CYS A 64 -2.83 -3.54 11.14
N GLN A 65 -3.38 -4.63 11.67
CA GLN A 65 -2.62 -5.50 12.55
C GLN A 65 -1.54 -6.15 11.69
N VAL A 66 -0.44 -5.43 11.57
CA VAL A 66 0.79 -6.00 11.01
C VAL A 66 1.28 -7.04 11.99
N THR A 67 0.77 -8.25 11.88
CA THR A 67 1.48 -9.41 12.35
C THR A 67 2.64 -9.66 11.38
N CYS A 68 3.61 -8.75 11.38
CA CYS A 68 4.93 -9.08 10.88
C CYS A 68 5.44 -10.16 11.81
N THR A 69 5.42 -11.38 11.34
CA THR A 69 5.85 -12.56 12.08
C THR A 69 7.22 -12.29 12.70
N SER A 70 7.29 -12.40 14.01
CA SER A 70 8.49 -12.34 14.82
C SER A 70 9.61 -13.13 14.14
N GLY A 71 10.67 -12.46 13.72
CA GLY A 71 11.84 -13.07 13.09
C GLY A 71 12.17 -12.63 11.66
N THR A 72 11.31 -11.86 10.98
CA THR A 72 11.60 -11.27 9.68
C THR A 72 12.08 -9.83 9.84
N LYS A 73 13.03 -9.42 9.02
CA LYS A 73 13.44 -8.02 8.91
C LYS A 73 12.34 -7.22 8.23
N THR A 74 12.22 -5.95 8.57
CA THR A 74 11.22 -5.05 7.98
C THR A 74 11.88 -3.80 7.45
N LEU A 75 11.58 -3.45 6.19
CA LEU A 75 11.96 -2.19 5.57
C LEU A 75 10.75 -1.28 5.49
N GLU A 76 10.92 -0.04 5.92
CA GLU A 76 9.87 0.97 5.94
C GLU A 76 10.04 1.97 4.80
N PHE A 77 8.95 2.21 4.07
CA PHE A 77 8.81 3.24 3.05
C PHE A 77 7.81 4.30 3.54
N THR A 78 8.26 5.27 4.32
CA THR A 78 7.39 6.34 4.83
C THR A 78 6.85 7.20 3.70
N PHE A 79 5.57 7.58 3.75
CA PHE A 79 4.96 8.48 2.76
C PHE A 79 5.56 9.89 2.80
N ALA A 80 6.20 10.28 3.90
CA ALA A 80 6.95 11.52 3.99
C ALA A 80 8.21 11.50 3.12
N LYS A 81 8.95 10.38 3.13
CA LYS A 81 10.16 10.19 2.34
C LYS A 81 9.86 9.81 0.89
N TYR A 82 8.79 9.05 0.66
CA TYR A 82 8.38 8.53 -0.65
C TYR A 82 6.95 8.97 -1.01
N PRO A 83 6.71 10.26 -1.25
CA PRO A 83 5.36 10.80 -1.47
C PRO A 83 4.69 10.22 -2.73
N ALA A 84 5.45 9.73 -3.70
CA ALA A 84 4.92 9.06 -4.89
C ALA A 84 4.04 7.86 -4.53
N LEU A 85 4.35 7.13 -3.46
CA LEU A 85 3.59 5.96 -3.02
C LEU A 85 2.16 6.28 -2.54
N LYS A 86 1.81 7.55 -2.33
CA LYS A 86 0.41 7.96 -2.05
C LYS A 86 -0.48 7.92 -3.28
N ASN A 87 0.08 7.82 -4.47
CA ASN A 87 -0.64 7.90 -5.73
C ASN A 87 -0.60 6.55 -6.46
N VAL A 88 -1.69 6.24 -7.16
CA VAL A 88 -1.71 5.11 -8.09
C VAL A 88 -0.63 5.29 -9.15
N GLY A 89 0.11 4.24 -9.43
CA GLY A 89 1.28 4.27 -10.32
C GLY A 89 2.57 4.74 -9.65
N GLY A 90 2.51 5.20 -8.41
CA GLY A 90 3.70 5.57 -7.65
C GLY A 90 4.53 4.36 -7.26
N SER A 91 5.85 4.55 -7.22
CA SER A 91 6.79 3.53 -6.80
C SER A 91 7.98 4.12 -6.08
N ALA A 92 8.69 3.28 -5.34
CA ALA A 92 9.91 3.64 -4.64
C ALA A 92 10.85 2.44 -4.54
N VAL A 93 12.15 2.71 -4.61
CA VAL A 93 13.21 1.72 -4.45
C VAL A 93 14.05 2.10 -3.23
N ASN A 94 14.45 1.12 -2.43
CA ASN A 94 15.34 1.34 -1.29
C ASN A 94 16.21 0.10 -1.05
N ASN A 95 17.38 0.32 -0.46
CA ASN A 95 18.23 -0.76 0.01
C ASN A 95 17.60 -1.41 1.25
N ALA A 96 17.71 -2.72 1.34
CA ALA A 96 17.18 -3.56 2.41
C ALA A 96 18.33 -4.29 3.12
N PRO A 97 18.97 -3.68 4.11
CA PRO A 97 20.15 -4.24 4.75
C PRO A 97 19.90 -5.64 5.30
N GLY A 98 20.72 -6.59 4.86
CA GLY A 98 20.61 -8.00 5.22
C GLY A 98 19.57 -8.79 4.42
N TYR A 99 18.93 -8.20 3.42
CA TYR A 99 18.25 -8.90 2.34
C TYR A 99 19.29 -9.34 1.30
N SER A 100 19.05 -10.45 0.66
CA SER A 100 19.85 -10.91 -0.48
C SER A 100 18.93 -11.57 -1.50
N ASP A 101 18.82 -10.95 -2.67
CA ASP A 101 18.05 -11.52 -3.77
C ASP A 101 18.63 -12.88 -4.18
N PRO A 102 17.82 -13.93 -4.30
CA PRO A 102 18.30 -15.28 -4.59
C PRO A 102 18.96 -15.43 -5.97
N SER A 103 18.61 -14.58 -6.93
CA SER A 103 19.17 -14.64 -8.29
C SER A 103 20.46 -13.82 -8.43
N CYS A 104 20.58 -12.72 -7.68
CA CYS A 104 21.59 -11.70 -7.88
C CYS A 104 22.37 -11.30 -6.62
N GLY A 105 21.93 -11.71 -5.43
CA GLY A 105 22.55 -11.33 -4.17
C GLY A 105 22.42 -9.82 -3.84
N ARG A 106 21.53 -9.08 -4.54
CA ARG A 106 21.34 -7.65 -4.27
C ARG A 106 20.39 -7.44 -3.09
N ASP A 107 20.63 -6.38 -2.36
CA ASP A 107 19.89 -5.93 -1.17
C ASP A 107 18.90 -4.80 -1.47
N VAL A 108 18.20 -4.87 -2.61
CA VAL A 108 17.34 -3.79 -3.09
C VAL A 108 15.90 -4.27 -3.28
N ILE A 109 14.95 -3.49 -2.75
CA ILE A 109 13.51 -3.77 -2.82
C ILE A 109 12.83 -2.60 -3.54
N ILE A 110 11.84 -2.93 -4.37
CA ILE A 110 10.92 -1.98 -4.99
C ILE A 110 9.51 -2.18 -4.43
N VAL A 111 8.85 -1.07 -4.11
CA VAL A 111 7.42 -1.00 -3.76
C VAL A 111 6.71 -0.22 -4.84
N ALA A 112 5.52 -0.65 -5.24
CA ALA A 112 4.64 0.09 -6.13
C ALA A 112 3.18 0.05 -5.65
N GLN A 113 2.39 1.04 -6.07
CA GLN A 113 0.94 1.08 -5.90
C GLN A 113 0.24 0.95 -7.25
N PRO A 114 0.04 -0.27 -7.79
CA PRO A 114 -0.62 -0.46 -9.09
C PRO A 114 -2.08 0.02 -9.11
N THR A 115 -2.78 -0.15 -8.02
CA THR A 115 -4.18 0.24 -7.84
C THR A 115 -4.33 0.94 -6.48
N ALA A 116 -5.30 1.84 -6.36
CA ALA A 116 -5.55 2.60 -5.14
C ALA A 116 -5.62 1.69 -3.90
N GLY A 117 -4.77 1.99 -2.90
CA GLY A 117 -4.66 1.23 -1.66
C GLY A 117 -4.08 -0.19 -1.79
N LYS A 118 -3.69 -0.62 -2.98
CA LYS A 118 -3.07 -1.93 -3.23
C LYS A 118 -1.57 -1.74 -3.46
N TYR A 119 -0.78 -2.24 -2.53
CA TYR A 119 0.68 -2.18 -2.63
C TYR A 119 1.27 -3.55 -2.93
N VAL A 120 2.33 -3.55 -3.71
CA VAL A 120 3.12 -4.73 -4.02
C VAL A 120 4.59 -4.44 -3.74
N ALA A 121 5.33 -5.47 -3.31
CA ALA A 121 6.76 -5.36 -3.08
C ALA A 121 7.49 -6.55 -3.72
N PHE A 122 8.61 -6.25 -4.34
CA PHE A 122 9.46 -7.25 -4.98
C PHE A 122 10.94 -6.95 -4.72
N SER A 123 11.79 -7.98 -4.88
CA SER A 123 13.19 -7.73 -5.17
C SER A 123 13.29 -6.84 -6.39
N ALA A 124 14.10 -5.80 -6.31
CA ALA A 124 14.32 -4.90 -7.44
C ALA A 124 15.42 -5.41 -8.40
N ALA A 125 15.97 -6.60 -8.19
CA ALA A 125 17.04 -7.16 -8.99
C ALA A 125 16.51 -7.96 -10.17
N CYS A 126 16.84 -7.53 -11.39
CA CYS A 126 16.53 -8.27 -12.61
C CYS A 126 17.37 -9.55 -12.70
N SER A 127 16.72 -10.71 -12.83
CA SER A 127 17.39 -12.00 -12.88
C SER A 127 18.30 -12.24 -14.10
N HIS A 128 18.25 -11.34 -15.10
CA HIS A 128 19.16 -11.42 -16.27
C HIS A 128 20.59 -10.99 -15.92
N GLN A 129 20.78 -9.74 -15.50
CA GLN A 129 22.10 -9.18 -15.18
C GLN A 129 22.06 -8.23 -13.98
N CYS A 130 21.19 -8.47 -13.04
CA CYS A 130 21.10 -7.78 -11.74
C CYS A 130 20.92 -6.26 -11.81
N CYS A 131 20.44 -5.73 -12.94
CA CYS A 131 20.04 -4.34 -13.05
C CYS A 131 18.80 -4.07 -12.19
N ILE A 132 18.72 -2.86 -11.63
CA ILE A 132 17.57 -2.45 -10.83
C ILE A 132 16.38 -2.17 -11.75
N VAL A 133 15.25 -2.83 -11.47
CA VAL A 133 14.00 -2.61 -12.20
C VAL A 133 13.29 -1.36 -11.69
N GLY A 134 12.54 -0.70 -12.59
CA GLY A 134 11.60 0.37 -12.26
C GLY A 134 10.17 -0.07 -12.50
N TYR A 135 9.21 0.77 -12.08
CA TYR A 135 7.78 0.56 -12.35
C TYR A 135 7.31 1.53 -13.43
N ASP A 136 6.73 1.00 -14.51
CA ASP A 136 6.08 1.77 -15.56
C ASP A 136 4.56 1.83 -15.30
N ALA A 137 4.10 2.92 -14.70
CA ALA A 137 2.70 3.13 -14.37
C ALA A 137 1.76 3.19 -15.60
N LYS A 138 2.28 3.56 -16.78
CA LYS A 138 1.47 3.64 -18.00
C LYS A 138 1.16 2.27 -18.56
N LYS A 139 2.09 1.34 -18.41
CA LYS A 139 1.96 -0.04 -18.86
C LYS A 139 1.55 -1.01 -17.77
N THR A 140 1.53 -0.54 -16.52
CA THR A 140 1.26 -1.37 -15.32
C THR A 140 2.16 -2.61 -15.26
N GLU A 141 3.48 -2.37 -15.41
CA GLU A 141 4.49 -3.43 -15.40
C GLU A 141 5.78 -2.97 -14.72
N PHE A 142 6.58 -3.91 -14.24
CA PHE A 142 7.97 -3.62 -13.90
C PHE A 142 8.84 -3.78 -15.14
N LEU A 143 9.75 -2.84 -15.34
CA LEU A 143 10.65 -2.77 -16.49
C LEU A 143 12.11 -2.75 -16.03
N CYS A 144 12.91 -3.64 -16.59
CA CYS A 144 14.37 -3.62 -16.47
C CYS A 144 14.95 -2.71 -17.57
N PRO A 145 15.62 -1.60 -17.25
CA PRO A 145 16.08 -0.64 -18.26
C PRO A 145 17.27 -1.17 -19.09
N CYS A 146 18.00 -2.17 -18.58
CA CYS A 146 19.23 -2.63 -19.23
C CYS A 146 18.94 -3.41 -20.53
N HIS A 147 18.02 -4.38 -20.49
CA HIS A 147 17.76 -5.26 -21.63
C HIS A 147 16.26 -5.47 -21.85
N GLN A 148 15.43 -4.55 -21.37
CA GLN A 148 14.00 -4.49 -21.63
C GLN A 148 13.21 -5.74 -21.16
N SER A 149 13.70 -6.44 -20.12
CA SER A 149 12.87 -7.45 -19.48
C SER A 149 11.70 -6.80 -18.77
N THR A 150 10.51 -7.36 -18.95
CA THR A 150 9.27 -6.88 -18.33
C THR A 150 8.68 -7.93 -17.41
N PHE A 151 8.00 -7.48 -16.35
CA PHE A 151 7.43 -8.35 -15.32
C PHE A 151 6.04 -7.85 -14.95
N ASN A 152 5.14 -8.79 -14.73
CA ASN A 152 3.80 -8.50 -14.29
C ASN A 152 3.80 -7.79 -12.93
N ASP A 153 3.02 -6.73 -12.79
CA ASP A 153 2.99 -5.85 -11.62
C ASP A 153 2.44 -6.51 -10.35
N THR A 154 1.62 -7.53 -10.47
CA THR A 154 0.98 -8.21 -9.33
C THR A 154 1.71 -9.49 -8.93
N SER A 155 2.15 -10.27 -9.90
CA SER A 155 2.78 -11.57 -9.67
C SER A 155 4.30 -11.55 -9.70
N GLY A 156 4.92 -10.54 -10.35
CA GLY A 156 6.36 -10.48 -10.58
C GLY A 156 6.85 -11.44 -11.68
N GLN A 157 5.96 -12.18 -12.33
CA GLN A 157 6.35 -13.12 -13.39
C GLN A 157 6.87 -12.39 -14.62
N VAL A 158 7.84 -13.01 -15.33
CA VAL A 158 8.36 -12.47 -16.59
C VAL A 158 7.24 -12.41 -17.63
N THR A 159 7.09 -11.27 -18.28
CA THR A 159 6.16 -11.04 -19.39
C THR A 159 6.88 -10.80 -20.71
N GLY A 160 8.19 -10.49 -20.67
CA GLY A 160 9.00 -10.29 -21.86
C GLY A 160 10.48 -10.09 -21.54
N GLY A 161 11.31 -10.14 -22.59
CA GLY A 161 12.75 -9.92 -22.50
C GLY A 161 13.55 -11.15 -22.05
N PRO A 162 14.86 -10.95 -21.80
CA PRO A 162 15.79 -12.08 -21.57
C PRO A 162 15.89 -12.56 -20.12
N ALA A 163 15.14 -12.00 -19.16
CA ALA A 163 15.17 -12.45 -17.77
C ALA A 163 14.67 -13.90 -17.65
N PRO A 164 15.44 -14.81 -17.06
CA PRO A 164 15.04 -16.21 -16.95
C PRO A 164 14.01 -16.47 -15.83
N ASN A 165 13.96 -15.62 -14.80
CA ASN A 165 13.09 -15.79 -13.65
C ASN A 165 12.35 -14.49 -13.33
N GLY A 166 11.15 -14.60 -12.73
CA GLY A 166 10.39 -13.48 -12.20
C GLY A 166 11.08 -12.80 -11.02
N LEU A 167 10.55 -11.64 -10.63
CA LEU A 167 10.98 -10.93 -9.42
C LEU A 167 10.46 -11.66 -8.18
N GLN A 168 11.30 -11.80 -7.17
CA GLN A 168 10.88 -12.39 -5.89
C GLN A 168 9.85 -11.46 -5.22
N LYS A 169 8.65 -11.98 -4.97
CA LYS A 169 7.60 -11.27 -4.25
C LYS A 169 7.87 -11.28 -2.76
N LEU A 170 7.63 -10.14 -2.12
CA LEU A 170 7.79 -9.93 -0.68
C LEU A 170 6.45 -9.58 -0.05
N THR A 171 6.33 -9.81 1.26
CA THR A 171 5.13 -9.47 2.00
C THR A 171 5.09 -7.98 2.27
N VAL A 172 3.93 -7.36 2.02
CA VAL A 172 3.71 -5.94 2.22
C VAL A 172 2.52 -5.69 3.14
N CYS A 173 2.66 -4.71 4.02
CA CYS A 173 1.61 -4.14 4.84
C CYS A 173 1.65 -2.63 4.72
N VAL A 174 0.54 -1.95 5.03
CA VAL A 174 0.45 -0.49 4.92
C VAL A 174 -0.36 0.06 6.10
N ASP A 175 0.05 1.21 6.60
CA ASP A 175 -0.73 2.05 7.49
C ASP A 175 -0.85 3.48 6.92
N GLU A 176 -1.35 4.42 7.70
CA GLU A 176 -1.53 5.82 7.29
C GLU A 176 -0.21 6.55 7.03
N CYS A 177 0.91 6.03 7.52
CA CYS A 177 2.21 6.69 7.50
C CYS A 177 3.22 6.07 6.55
N ALA A 178 3.11 4.75 6.28
CA ALA A 178 4.14 4.03 5.55
C ALA A 178 3.65 2.72 4.93
N VAL A 179 4.42 2.23 4.00
CA VAL A 179 4.40 0.84 3.52
C VAL A 179 5.55 0.10 4.17
N TYR A 180 5.26 -1.07 4.73
CA TYR A 180 6.24 -1.96 5.37
C TYR A 180 6.43 -3.20 4.52
N VAL A 181 7.66 -3.58 4.28
CA VAL A 181 8.01 -4.79 3.52
C VAL A 181 8.78 -5.73 4.43
N SER A 182 8.25 -6.94 4.59
CA SER A 182 8.92 -8.00 5.37
C SER A 182 9.74 -8.89 4.44
N TYR A 183 10.97 -9.20 4.87
CA TYR A 183 11.91 -10.05 4.14
C TYR A 183 12.73 -10.93 5.10
N PRO A 184 13.28 -12.07 4.62
CA PRO A 184 14.05 -13.01 5.44
C PRO A 184 15.36 -12.45 6.00
#